data_653f37c0b3f5db3a7cb98fbbe86c2020
#
_entry.id   653f37c0b3f5db3a7cb98fbbe86c2020
#
_cell.length_a   1.000
_cell.length_b   1.000
_cell.length_c   1.000
_cell.angle_alpha   90.00
_cell.angle_beta   90.00
_cell.angle_gamma   90.00
#
_symmetry.space_group_name_H-M   'P 1'
#
loop_
_entity.id
_entity.type
_entity.pdbx_description
1 polymer ?
#
loop_
_entity_poly.entity_id
_entity_poly.type
_entity_poly.pdbx_seq_one_letter_code
_entity_poly.pdbx_strand_id
1 'polypeptide(L)'
;MLDPQFEDLLRVLIRHPSVVAAEHSYFRVLQRELEERGANVTWYEGVLVAQGSDPSSCMFSAHADRHGLMCTGPNEFQFAAFVAGNRTDLLNNSVSEQLMGKVIGRYENQAVFAYEPWSGMYRGKGIITNSRVCPYRNNVIFDVDGLQSAVAGTPVAFQDNLVFNDGRIEAQLDNVLTIAALVHLFTLGFKGTAFFTAEEEAGKSWRYLLEWFRRFGGSTNQLYVLDTSPYDTIEAANEQLIVLREKDANAKFNEAATNKIQRLCEEAGISFMYKDKFVEQQNVKLEALGEKPKSIGSTEMGRIISASNGLVDGTTIQIPTTGYHTTAESASIESVAAFISLISKLALDET
;
A
#
# COMPACT_ATOMS: atom_id res chain seq x y z
N MET A 1 -5.68 15.54 -16.98
CA MET A 1 -6.40 16.16 -15.83
C MET A 1 -7.14 15.04 -15.15
N LEU A 2 -7.09 14.96 -13.82
CA LEU A 2 -7.82 13.95 -13.07
C LEU A 2 -9.32 14.31 -13.01
N ASP A 3 -10.15 13.30 -12.77
CA ASP A 3 -11.57 13.50 -12.49
C ASP A 3 -11.71 14.25 -11.14
N PRO A 4 -12.47 15.35 -11.06
CA PRO A 4 -12.69 16.08 -9.81
C PRO A 4 -13.27 15.19 -8.69
N GLN A 5 -14.13 14.23 -9.01
CA GLN A 5 -14.67 13.29 -8.00
C GLN A 5 -13.58 12.39 -7.42
N PHE A 6 -12.61 11.97 -8.24
CA PHE A 6 -11.44 11.24 -7.75
C PHE A 6 -10.55 12.11 -6.86
N GLU A 7 -10.29 13.37 -7.24
CA GLU A 7 -9.49 14.28 -6.43
C GLU A 7 -10.14 14.54 -5.06
N ASP A 8 -11.46 14.77 -5.03
CA ASP A 8 -12.19 14.98 -3.79
C ASP A 8 -12.16 13.74 -2.90
N LEU A 9 -12.34 12.55 -3.48
CA LEU A 9 -12.23 11.28 -2.77
C LEU A 9 -10.82 11.08 -2.19
N LEU A 10 -9.78 11.32 -2.98
CA LEU A 10 -8.39 11.24 -2.50
C LEU A 10 -8.14 12.19 -1.32
N ARG A 11 -8.66 13.43 -1.40
CA ARG A 11 -8.59 14.41 -0.28
C ARG A 11 -9.29 13.92 0.98
N VAL A 12 -10.42 13.22 0.83
CA VAL A 12 -11.13 12.61 1.97
C VAL A 12 -10.28 11.51 2.57
N LEU A 13 -9.84 10.56 1.76
CA LEU A 13 -9.14 9.36 2.24
C LEU A 13 -7.80 9.68 2.90
N ILE A 14 -7.02 10.61 2.32
CA ILE A 14 -5.70 10.92 2.84
C ILE A 14 -5.73 11.58 4.23
N ARG A 15 -6.80 12.31 4.56
CA ARG A 15 -6.97 12.98 5.85
C ARG A 15 -7.25 12.02 7.01
N HIS A 16 -7.69 10.81 6.72
CA HIS A 16 -8.00 9.83 7.75
C HIS A 16 -6.77 8.96 8.07
N PRO A 17 -6.47 8.75 9.36
CA PRO A 17 -5.34 7.91 9.75
C PRO A 17 -5.61 6.44 9.43
N SER A 18 -4.58 5.76 8.94
CA SER A 18 -4.60 4.31 8.69
C SER A 18 -3.28 3.66 9.10
N VAL A 19 -2.83 3.96 10.31
CA VAL A 19 -1.57 3.41 10.82
C VAL A 19 -1.65 1.90 10.90
N VAL A 20 -0.56 1.23 10.48
CA VAL A 20 -0.41 -0.25 10.53
C VAL A 20 -0.90 -0.81 11.86
N ALA A 21 -1.76 -1.82 11.83
CA ALA A 21 -2.45 -2.46 12.96
C ALA A 21 -3.45 -1.56 13.72
N ALA A 22 -3.87 -0.44 13.12
CA ALA A 22 -4.90 0.45 13.65
C ALA A 22 -5.84 0.98 12.55
N GLU A 23 -6.13 0.17 11.54
CA GLU A 23 -6.88 0.55 10.33
C GLU A 23 -8.41 0.64 10.55
N HIS A 24 -8.94 0.23 11.69
CA HIS A 24 -10.39 0.13 11.92
C HIS A 24 -11.17 1.42 11.65
N SER A 25 -10.63 2.56 12.06
CA SER A 25 -11.28 3.85 11.79
C SER A 25 -11.29 4.17 10.30
N TYR A 26 -10.24 3.81 9.59
CA TYR A 26 -10.11 3.99 8.16
C TYR A 26 -11.06 3.06 7.38
N PHE A 27 -11.19 1.82 7.81
CA PHE A 27 -12.17 0.89 7.22
C PHE A 27 -13.61 1.40 7.32
N ARG A 28 -13.97 2.11 8.40
CA ARG A 28 -15.29 2.75 8.49
C ARG A 28 -15.49 3.87 7.47
N VAL A 29 -14.42 4.62 7.19
CA VAL A 29 -14.46 5.65 6.13
C VAL A 29 -14.63 4.98 4.79
N LEU A 30 -13.82 3.96 4.48
CA LEU A 30 -13.92 3.20 3.24
C LEU A 30 -15.31 2.55 3.09
N GLN A 31 -15.84 1.95 4.15
CA GLN A 31 -17.18 1.36 4.13
C GLN A 31 -18.23 2.39 3.70
N ARG A 32 -18.25 3.56 4.33
CA ARG A 32 -19.19 4.63 3.99
C ARG A 32 -19.05 5.05 2.53
N GLU A 33 -17.82 5.34 2.08
CA GLU A 33 -17.55 5.77 0.72
C GLU A 33 -17.99 4.73 -0.32
N LEU A 34 -17.82 3.43 -0.01
CA LEU A 34 -18.20 2.32 -0.86
C LEU A 34 -19.73 2.08 -0.88
N GLU A 35 -20.38 2.10 0.30
CA GLU A 35 -21.83 1.94 0.42
C GLU A 35 -22.60 3.09 -0.28
N GLU A 36 -22.09 4.33 -0.17
CA GLU A 36 -22.64 5.49 -0.89
C GLU A 36 -22.55 5.33 -2.42
N ARG A 37 -21.62 4.49 -2.92
CA ARG A 37 -21.47 4.13 -4.34
C ARG A 37 -22.13 2.81 -4.72
N GLY A 38 -22.96 2.26 -3.83
CA GLY A 38 -23.80 1.09 -4.07
C GLY A 38 -23.10 -0.27 -3.88
N ALA A 39 -21.90 -0.31 -3.33
CA ALA A 39 -21.25 -1.57 -2.98
C ALA A 39 -21.90 -2.25 -1.77
N ASN A 40 -21.96 -3.58 -1.80
CA ASN A 40 -22.25 -4.37 -0.61
C ASN A 40 -20.94 -4.61 0.16
N VAL A 41 -20.85 -4.09 1.39
CA VAL A 41 -19.59 -4.10 2.14
C VAL A 41 -19.68 -5.03 3.34
N THR A 42 -18.68 -5.88 3.50
CA THR A 42 -18.53 -6.79 4.64
C THR A 42 -17.11 -6.70 5.22
N TRP A 43 -16.99 -6.95 6.53
CA TRP A 43 -15.69 -7.03 7.20
C TRP A 43 -15.42 -8.48 7.58
N TYR A 44 -14.18 -8.90 7.32
CA TYR A 44 -13.70 -10.20 7.76
C TYR A 44 -12.26 -10.09 8.23
N GLU A 45 -12.02 -10.21 9.53
CA GLU A 45 -10.70 -10.04 10.14
C GLU A 45 -10.01 -8.74 9.65
N GLY A 46 -8.81 -8.80 9.12
CA GLY A 46 -8.06 -7.68 8.57
C GLY A 46 -8.38 -7.36 7.10
N VAL A 47 -9.57 -7.68 6.60
CA VAL A 47 -9.98 -7.34 5.24
C VAL A 47 -11.39 -6.76 5.19
N LEU A 48 -11.56 -5.62 4.54
CA LEU A 48 -12.84 -5.05 4.14
C LEU A 48 -13.12 -5.48 2.70
N VAL A 49 -14.27 -6.08 2.46
CA VAL A 49 -14.66 -6.62 1.16
C VAL A 49 -15.84 -5.85 0.62
N ALA A 50 -15.69 -5.24 -0.54
CA ALA A 50 -16.74 -4.52 -1.25
C ALA A 50 -17.12 -5.25 -2.53
N GLN A 51 -18.39 -5.56 -2.70
CA GLN A 51 -18.90 -6.34 -3.83
C GLN A 51 -19.95 -5.54 -4.60
N GLY A 52 -19.79 -5.52 -5.92
CA GLY A 52 -20.79 -5.05 -6.84
C GLY A 52 -21.80 -6.16 -7.21
N SER A 53 -22.52 -5.96 -8.30
CA SER A 53 -23.62 -6.86 -8.73
C SER A 53 -23.17 -8.18 -9.36
N ASP A 54 -21.89 -8.30 -9.77
CA ASP A 54 -21.26 -9.52 -10.28
C ASP A 54 -19.89 -9.72 -9.64
N PRO A 55 -19.85 -10.22 -8.39
CA PRO A 55 -18.62 -10.31 -7.60
C PRO A 55 -17.51 -11.14 -8.23
N SER A 56 -17.83 -12.02 -9.15
CA SER A 56 -16.85 -12.90 -9.82
C SER A 56 -16.22 -12.32 -11.07
N SER A 57 -16.76 -11.23 -11.62
CA SER A 57 -16.33 -10.67 -12.91
C SER A 57 -14.88 -10.17 -12.90
N CYS A 58 -14.44 -9.54 -11.82
CA CYS A 58 -13.08 -9.06 -11.62
C CYS A 58 -12.79 -8.88 -10.14
N MET A 59 -11.55 -9.16 -9.72
CA MET A 59 -11.14 -9.08 -8.31
C MET A 59 -9.89 -8.23 -8.16
N PHE A 60 -10.00 -7.16 -7.33
CA PHE A 60 -8.89 -6.29 -6.98
C PHE A 60 -8.57 -6.34 -5.49
N SER A 61 -7.31 -6.17 -5.14
CA SER A 61 -6.86 -5.95 -3.75
C SER A 61 -5.98 -4.71 -3.68
N ALA A 62 -6.12 -3.92 -2.61
CA ALA A 62 -5.24 -2.82 -2.26
C ALA A 62 -5.10 -2.75 -0.74
N HIS A 63 -3.87 -2.56 -0.21
CA HIS A 63 -3.70 -2.44 1.22
C HIS A 63 -4.09 -1.07 1.74
N ALA A 64 -4.64 -1.04 2.95
CA ALA A 64 -5.21 0.15 3.57
C ALA A 64 -4.30 0.80 4.60
N ASP A 65 -3.32 0.05 5.11
CA ASP A 65 -2.40 0.56 6.12
C ASP A 65 -1.32 1.46 5.51
N ARG A 66 -0.91 2.43 6.32
CA ARG A 66 0.21 3.35 6.04
C ARG A 66 1.19 3.32 7.20
N HIS A 67 2.44 3.67 6.92
CA HIS A 67 3.44 3.83 7.96
C HIS A 67 3.06 4.91 8.98
N GLY A 68 3.40 4.63 10.23
CA GLY A 68 3.19 5.52 11.36
C GLY A 68 3.90 4.98 12.60
N LEU A 69 3.57 5.52 13.76
CA LEU A 69 4.10 5.07 15.04
C LEU A 69 2.99 4.46 15.89
N MET A 70 3.39 3.62 16.84
CA MET A 70 2.54 3.08 17.89
C MET A 70 3.11 3.46 19.24
N CYS A 71 2.32 4.09 20.10
CA CYS A 71 2.71 4.28 21.49
C CYS A 71 2.77 2.92 22.19
N THR A 72 3.90 2.57 22.77
CA THR A 72 4.13 1.28 23.43
C THR A 72 4.39 1.41 24.93
N GLY A 73 4.47 2.63 25.43
CA GLY A 73 4.67 2.94 26.86
C GLY A 73 4.73 4.45 27.09
N PRO A 74 4.95 4.89 28.33
CA PRO A 74 5.04 6.30 28.65
C PRO A 74 6.13 7.01 27.83
N ASN A 75 5.75 7.97 27.02
CA ASN A 75 6.62 8.71 26.09
C ASN A 75 7.53 7.80 25.24
N GLU A 76 6.99 6.65 24.81
CA GLU A 76 7.70 5.67 23.99
C GLU A 76 6.86 5.35 22.75
N PHE A 77 7.37 5.76 21.60
CA PHE A 77 6.73 5.54 20.32
C PHE A 77 7.63 4.69 19.43
N GLN A 78 7.12 3.59 18.93
CA GLN A 78 7.86 2.68 18.07
C GLN A 78 7.30 2.73 16.64
N PHE A 79 8.13 2.38 15.65
CA PHE A 79 7.68 2.24 14.27
C PHE A 79 6.62 1.14 14.17
N ALA A 80 5.40 1.51 13.77
CA ALA A 80 4.23 0.66 13.89
C ALA A 80 4.36 -0.66 13.11
N ALA A 81 4.90 -0.63 11.88
CA ALA A 81 5.11 -1.83 11.07
C ALA A 81 6.02 -2.86 11.77
N PHE A 82 7.01 -2.39 12.55
CA PHE A 82 7.88 -3.27 13.32
C PHE A 82 7.23 -3.77 14.61
N VAL A 83 6.29 -3.03 15.19
CA VAL A 83 5.47 -3.49 16.32
C VAL A 83 4.47 -4.55 15.85
N ALA A 84 3.78 -4.28 14.77
CA ALA A 84 2.77 -5.16 14.20
C ALA A 84 3.38 -6.43 13.59
N GLY A 85 4.60 -6.34 13.05
CA GLY A 85 5.30 -7.48 12.46
C GLY A 85 5.36 -8.67 13.41
N ASN A 86 4.94 -9.86 12.97
CA ASN A 86 5.01 -11.07 13.77
C ASN A 86 6.44 -11.58 13.83
N ARG A 87 7.20 -11.12 14.81
CA ARG A 87 8.64 -11.41 14.95
C ARG A 87 8.94 -12.78 15.53
N THR A 88 7.92 -13.49 16.01
CA THR A 88 8.03 -14.88 16.43
C THR A 88 8.18 -15.84 15.26
N ASP A 89 7.68 -15.45 14.09
CA ASP A 89 7.86 -16.23 12.84
C ASP A 89 9.25 -16.02 12.21
N LEU A 90 10.01 -15.05 12.72
CA LEU A 90 11.30 -14.63 12.19
C LEU A 90 12.42 -15.10 13.11
N LEU A 91 12.54 -16.41 13.32
CA LEU A 91 13.48 -17.02 14.27
C LEU A 91 14.95 -16.57 14.15
N ASN A 92 15.34 -15.89 13.06
CA ASN A 92 16.66 -15.32 12.85
C ASN A 92 16.69 -13.95 12.16
N ASN A 93 15.55 -13.32 11.91
CA ASN A 93 15.50 -12.04 11.20
C ASN A 93 15.27 -10.88 12.16
N SER A 94 16.33 -10.40 12.74
CA SER A 94 16.34 -9.06 13.33
C SER A 94 16.25 -8.01 12.21
N VAL A 95 15.56 -6.91 12.48
CA VAL A 95 15.61 -5.74 11.60
C VAL A 95 17.05 -5.23 11.55
N SER A 96 17.61 -5.06 10.36
CA SER A 96 19.00 -4.62 10.23
C SER A 96 19.15 -3.18 10.72
N GLU A 97 20.30 -2.86 11.32
CA GLU A 97 20.63 -1.48 11.73
C GLU A 97 20.55 -0.50 10.57
N GLN A 98 20.92 -0.94 9.37
CA GLN A 98 20.81 -0.11 8.14
C GLN A 98 19.35 0.25 7.84
N LEU A 99 18.41 -0.69 7.99
CA LEU A 99 16.98 -0.41 7.77
C LEU A 99 16.44 0.50 8.87
N MET A 100 16.83 0.28 10.13
CA MET A 100 16.46 1.16 11.24
C MET A 100 16.99 2.58 11.04
N GLY A 101 18.24 2.73 10.55
CA GLY A 101 18.80 4.04 10.22
C GLY A 101 18.04 4.76 9.10
N LYS A 102 17.56 4.04 8.08
CA LYS A 102 16.70 4.61 7.03
C LYS A 102 15.35 5.07 7.61
N VAL A 103 14.73 4.30 8.50
CA VAL A 103 13.48 4.69 9.16
C VAL A 103 13.67 5.98 9.98
N ILE A 104 14.77 6.08 10.74
CA ILE A 104 15.13 7.28 11.50
C ILE A 104 15.19 8.49 10.56
N GLY A 105 16.02 8.40 9.51
CA GLY A 105 16.25 9.53 8.59
C GLY A 105 15.00 10.01 7.85
N ARG A 106 13.96 9.15 7.72
CA ARG A 106 12.69 9.53 7.08
C ARG A 106 11.78 10.36 7.98
N TYR A 107 11.81 10.12 9.29
CA TYR A 107 10.77 10.59 10.20
C TYR A 107 11.27 11.57 11.26
N GLU A 108 12.57 11.85 11.31
CA GLU A 108 13.12 12.88 12.20
C GLU A 108 12.51 14.25 11.88
N ASN A 109 12.14 15.01 12.92
CA ASN A 109 11.51 16.34 12.85
C ASN A 109 10.13 16.37 12.18
N GLN A 110 9.49 15.22 11.93
CA GLN A 110 8.15 15.17 11.36
C GLN A 110 7.08 15.52 12.42
N ALA A 111 6.08 16.28 11.98
CA ALA A 111 4.88 16.50 12.76
C ALA A 111 3.97 15.27 12.71
N VAL A 112 3.38 14.94 13.85
CA VAL A 112 2.55 13.74 14.01
C VAL A 112 1.27 14.03 14.77
N PHE A 113 0.26 13.19 14.54
CA PHE A 113 -1.05 13.25 15.19
C PHE A 113 -1.39 11.91 15.84
N ALA A 114 -1.82 11.95 17.10
CA ALA A 114 -2.31 10.79 17.83
C ALA A 114 -3.83 10.64 17.68
N TYR A 115 -4.29 9.39 17.60
CA TYR A 115 -5.69 9.06 17.41
C TYR A 115 -6.15 7.93 18.32
N GLU A 116 -7.44 7.85 18.58
CA GLU A 116 -8.07 6.68 19.18
C GLU A 116 -8.05 5.50 18.19
N PRO A 117 -7.60 4.33 18.60
CA PRO A 117 -7.44 3.18 17.71
C PRO A 117 -8.75 2.78 17.00
N TRP A 118 -9.87 2.81 17.70
CA TRP A 118 -11.15 2.31 17.18
C TRP A 118 -12.01 3.37 16.52
N SER A 119 -12.03 4.57 17.09
CA SER A 119 -12.86 5.66 16.59
C SER A 119 -12.16 6.55 15.57
N GLY A 120 -10.82 6.57 15.56
CA GLY A 120 -10.04 7.55 14.81
C GLY A 120 -10.17 8.98 15.33
N MET A 121 -10.67 9.15 16.58
CA MET A 121 -10.81 10.47 17.17
C MET A 121 -9.46 11.06 17.50
N TYR A 122 -9.24 12.30 17.08
CA TYR A 122 -8.02 13.06 17.36
C TYR A 122 -7.73 13.18 18.86
N ARG A 123 -6.51 12.89 19.28
CA ARG A 123 -6.05 12.92 20.68
C ARG A 123 -5.01 14.00 20.96
N GLY A 124 -4.30 14.45 19.94
CA GLY A 124 -3.26 15.45 20.09
C GLY A 124 -2.28 15.46 18.94
N LYS A 125 -1.39 16.45 18.95
CA LYS A 125 -0.30 16.58 17.99
C LYS A 125 1.04 16.62 18.70
N GLY A 126 2.08 16.20 17.99
CA GLY A 126 3.45 16.29 18.46
C GLY A 126 4.44 16.47 17.32
N ILE A 127 5.70 16.54 17.69
CA ILE A 127 6.84 16.59 16.79
C ILE A 127 7.82 15.52 17.24
N ILE A 128 8.35 14.73 16.31
CA ILE A 128 9.42 13.78 16.57
C ILE A 128 10.70 14.57 16.81
N THR A 129 11.25 14.50 18.02
CA THR A 129 12.42 15.30 18.43
C THR A 129 13.69 14.50 18.53
N ASN A 130 13.58 13.18 18.72
CA ASN A 130 14.72 12.29 18.87
C ASN A 130 14.34 10.87 18.45
N SER A 131 15.34 10.06 18.15
CA SER A 131 15.16 8.66 17.82
C SER A 131 16.37 7.84 18.24
N ARG A 132 16.15 6.58 18.57
CA ARG A 132 17.20 5.62 18.92
C ARG A 132 16.84 4.20 18.51
N VAL A 133 17.82 3.43 18.10
CA VAL A 133 17.66 1.99 17.88
C VAL A 133 17.62 1.28 19.24
N CYS A 134 16.63 0.42 19.45
CA CYS A 134 16.53 -0.43 20.62
C CYS A 134 16.76 -1.90 20.23
N PRO A 135 17.94 -2.49 20.52
CA PRO A 135 18.23 -3.85 20.12
C PRO A 135 17.36 -4.88 20.84
N TYR A 136 16.91 -4.62 22.06
CA TYR A 136 16.01 -5.51 22.79
C TYR A 136 14.63 -5.62 22.17
N ARG A 137 14.12 -4.51 21.63
CA ARG A 137 12.83 -4.46 20.94
C ARG A 137 12.95 -4.69 19.44
N ASN A 138 14.17 -4.76 18.93
CA ASN A 138 14.46 -4.85 17.51
C ASN A 138 13.66 -3.83 16.71
N ASN A 139 13.67 -2.57 17.17
CA ASN A 139 12.86 -1.47 16.64
C ASN A 139 13.54 -0.11 16.85
N VAL A 140 13.03 0.90 16.19
CA VAL A 140 13.34 2.31 16.47
C VAL A 140 12.35 2.84 17.48
N ILE A 141 12.86 3.51 18.51
CA ILE A 141 12.06 4.25 19.48
C ILE A 141 12.21 5.74 19.16
N PHE A 142 11.08 6.42 19.08
CA PHE A 142 11.00 7.86 18.87
C PHE A 142 10.53 8.54 20.15
N ASP A 143 11.10 9.70 20.45
CA ASP A 143 10.62 10.63 21.45
C ASP A 143 9.77 11.69 20.73
N VAL A 144 8.55 11.94 21.22
CA VAL A 144 7.59 12.83 20.55
C VAL A 144 7.13 13.90 21.55
N ASP A 145 7.55 15.12 21.32
CA ASP A 145 7.07 16.26 22.10
C ASP A 145 5.61 16.58 21.78
N GLY A 146 4.83 16.87 22.83
CA GLY A 146 3.39 17.17 22.70
C GLY A 146 2.46 15.98 22.90
N LEU A 147 2.97 14.75 22.96
CA LEU A 147 2.17 13.53 23.13
C LEU A 147 2.47 12.75 24.43
N GLN A 148 2.91 13.43 25.46
CA GLN A 148 3.28 12.79 26.75
C GLN A 148 2.10 12.08 27.44
N SER A 149 0.86 12.45 27.10
CA SER A 149 -0.35 11.82 27.63
C SER A 149 -0.86 10.62 26.80
N ALA A 150 -0.17 10.27 25.71
CA ALA A 150 -0.54 9.10 24.92
C ALA A 150 -0.34 7.81 25.73
N VAL A 151 -1.30 6.89 25.61
CA VAL A 151 -1.27 5.58 26.29
C VAL A 151 -0.84 4.49 25.32
N ALA A 152 -0.33 3.39 25.83
CA ALA A 152 0.04 2.23 25.01
C ALA A 152 -1.16 1.78 24.15
N GLY A 153 -0.90 1.50 22.88
CA GLY A 153 -1.90 1.19 21.87
C GLY A 153 -2.44 2.41 21.10
N THR A 154 -2.00 3.63 21.44
CA THR A 154 -2.38 4.83 20.66
C THR A 154 -1.61 4.85 19.34
N PRO A 155 -2.29 4.81 18.17
CA PRO A 155 -1.67 5.00 16.87
C PRO A 155 -1.34 6.47 16.63
N VAL A 156 -0.20 6.71 16.00
CA VAL A 156 0.32 8.04 15.70
C VAL A 156 0.66 8.11 14.22
N ALA A 157 -0.14 8.85 13.47
CA ALA A 157 0.05 9.08 12.05
C ALA A 157 0.95 10.29 11.80
N PHE A 158 1.71 10.26 10.70
CA PHE A 158 2.41 11.46 10.23
C PHE A 158 1.42 12.50 9.76
N GLN A 159 1.79 13.78 9.91
CA GLN A 159 1.00 14.85 9.31
C GLN A 159 1.12 14.74 7.80
N ASP A 160 0.01 14.45 7.15
CA ASP A 160 -0.05 14.31 5.71
C ASP A 160 -0.56 15.59 5.06
N ASN A 161 0.15 16.06 4.05
CA ASN A 161 -0.18 17.25 3.29
C ASN A 161 -0.31 16.89 1.81
N LEU A 162 -1.54 16.64 1.38
CA LEU A 162 -1.79 16.42 -0.05
C LEU A 162 -1.56 17.68 -0.86
N VAL A 163 -0.59 17.64 -1.74
CA VAL A 163 -0.21 18.76 -2.62
C VAL A 163 -0.34 18.30 -4.08
N PHE A 164 -0.91 19.17 -4.91
CA PHE A 164 -0.90 19.04 -6.37
C PHE A 164 -0.02 20.14 -6.92
N ASN A 165 1.13 19.79 -7.44
CA ASN A 165 2.11 20.72 -7.97
C ASN A 165 2.86 20.13 -9.17
N ASP A 166 3.14 20.96 -10.18
CA ASP A 166 3.95 20.63 -11.35
C ASP A 166 3.59 19.29 -12.03
N GLY A 167 2.29 18.99 -12.14
CA GLY A 167 1.82 17.75 -12.75
C GLY A 167 2.00 16.50 -11.87
N ARG A 168 2.26 16.69 -10.58
CA ARG A 168 2.45 15.61 -9.60
C ARG A 168 1.50 15.73 -8.42
N ILE A 169 1.29 14.61 -7.77
CA ILE A 169 0.58 14.47 -6.49
C ILE A 169 1.64 14.10 -5.45
N GLU A 170 1.65 14.81 -4.34
CA GLU A 170 2.57 14.56 -3.23
C GLU A 170 1.80 14.38 -1.92
N ALA A 171 2.06 13.29 -1.21
CA ALA A 171 1.52 12.94 0.10
C ALA A 171 2.16 11.63 0.59
N GLN A 172 1.66 11.03 1.66
CA GLN A 172 1.91 9.61 1.96
C GLN A 172 0.97 8.76 1.09
N LEU A 173 1.39 8.42 -0.13
CA LEU A 173 0.56 7.85 -1.20
C LEU A 173 0.37 6.33 -1.11
N ASP A 174 1.34 5.65 -0.52
CA ASP A 174 1.38 4.21 -0.35
C ASP A 174 0.47 3.76 0.79
N ASN A 175 -0.69 3.14 0.55
CA ASN A 175 -1.29 2.80 -0.75
C ASN A 175 -2.65 3.52 -0.95
N VAL A 176 -2.87 4.66 -0.30
CA VAL A 176 -4.13 5.43 -0.38
C VAL A 176 -4.48 5.84 -1.81
N LEU A 177 -3.47 5.98 -2.67
CA LEU A 177 -3.68 6.40 -4.06
C LEU A 177 -4.41 5.34 -4.88
N THR A 178 -4.01 4.07 -4.76
CA THR A 178 -4.67 2.97 -5.46
C THR A 178 -6.01 2.61 -4.82
N ILE A 179 -6.14 2.80 -3.49
CA ILE A 179 -7.43 2.70 -2.80
C ILE A 179 -8.43 3.71 -3.37
N ALA A 180 -8.03 4.98 -3.51
CA ALA A 180 -8.90 6.00 -4.08
C ALA A 180 -9.34 5.63 -5.50
N ALA A 181 -8.43 5.10 -6.33
CA ALA A 181 -8.77 4.62 -7.67
C ALA A 181 -9.75 3.43 -7.63
N LEU A 182 -9.55 2.49 -6.71
CA LEU A 182 -10.42 1.33 -6.56
C LEU A 182 -11.82 1.69 -6.04
N VAL A 183 -11.92 2.61 -5.08
CA VAL A 183 -13.21 3.16 -4.62
C VAL A 183 -13.90 3.95 -5.75
N HIS A 184 -13.13 4.72 -6.52
CA HIS A 184 -13.65 5.48 -7.66
C HIS A 184 -14.26 4.58 -8.76
N LEU A 185 -13.74 3.35 -8.95
CA LEU A 185 -14.32 2.39 -9.89
C LEU A 185 -15.80 2.08 -9.58
N PHE A 186 -16.20 2.05 -8.31
CA PHE A 186 -17.61 1.87 -7.95
C PHE A 186 -18.49 3.04 -8.42
N THR A 187 -17.95 4.26 -8.44
CA THR A 187 -18.64 5.41 -9.07
C THR A 187 -18.84 5.20 -10.56
N LEU A 188 -17.93 4.49 -11.22
CA LEU A 188 -17.98 4.17 -12.64
C LEU A 188 -18.82 2.91 -12.96
N GLY A 189 -19.39 2.26 -11.93
CA GLY A 189 -20.26 1.08 -12.10
C GLY A 189 -19.53 -0.28 -11.98
N PHE A 190 -18.44 -0.36 -11.26
CA PHE A 190 -17.72 -1.62 -10.99
C PHE A 190 -18.65 -2.67 -10.37
N LYS A 191 -18.65 -3.87 -10.95
CA LYS A 191 -19.54 -4.97 -10.56
C LYS A 191 -18.84 -6.07 -9.78
N GLY A 192 -17.50 -6.13 -9.82
CA GLY A 192 -16.67 -7.18 -9.23
C GLY A 192 -16.47 -7.07 -7.71
N THR A 193 -15.38 -7.64 -7.22
CA THR A 193 -15.00 -7.61 -5.80
C THR A 193 -13.73 -6.79 -5.60
N ALA A 194 -13.76 -5.90 -4.62
CA ALA A 194 -12.61 -5.16 -4.13
C ALA A 194 -12.28 -5.55 -2.68
N PHE A 195 -11.01 -5.86 -2.43
CA PHE A 195 -10.47 -6.16 -1.11
C PHE A 195 -9.59 -5.02 -0.65
N PHE A 196 -9.83 -4.55 0.57
CA PHE A 196 -8.98 -3.56 1.24
C PHE A 196 -8.36 -4.25 2.45
N THR A 197 -7.04 -4.45 2.42
CA THR A 197 -6.34 -5.30 3.39
C THR A 197 -5.58 -4.48 4.43
N ALA A 198 -5.51 -4.98 5.66
CA ALA A 198 -4.75 -4.41 6.75
C ALA A 198 -3.37 -5.05 6.88
N GLU A 199 -2.43 -4.35 7.51
CA GLU A 199 -1.12 -4.86 7.91
C GLU A 199 -0.24 -5.41 6.75
N GLU A 200 -0.34 -4.82 5.55
CA GLU A 200 0.57 -5.17 4.45
C GLU A 200 2.02 -4.79 4.80
N GLU A 201 2.21 -3.61 5.32
CA GLU A 201 3.51 -3.07 5.73
C GLU A 201 4.15 -3.84 6.90
N ALA A 202 3.34 -4.62 7.63
CA ALA A 202 3.80 -5.60 8.60
C ALA A 202 3.99 -7.01 8.01
N GLY A 203 3.69 -7.19 6.72
CA GLY A 203 3.80 -8.46 5.99
C GLY A 203 2.73 -9.48 6.29
N LYS A 204 1.52 -9.07 6.69
CA LYS A 204 0.46 -9.97 7.14
C LYS A 204 -0.81 -9.96 6.29
N SER A 205 -1.07 -8.94 5.49
CA SER A 205 -2.32 -8.76 4.74
C SER A 205 -2.75 -9.99 3.95
N TRP A 206 -1.79 -10.65 3.29
CA TRP A 206 -2.02 -11.87 2.53
C TRP A 206 -2.68 -13.00 3.33
N ARG A 207 -2.48 -13.05 4.66
CA ARG A 207 -3.07 -14.06 5.54
C ARG A 207 -4.58 -13.89 5.64
N TYR A 208 -5.03 -12.64 5.83
CA TYR A 208 -6.46 -12.29 5.91
C TYR A 208 -7.16 -12.55 4.59
N LEU A 209 -6.52 -12.13 3.49
CA LEU A 209 -7.05 -12.32 2.15
C LEU A 209 -7.13 -13.81 1.78
N LEU A 210 -6.08 -14.60 2.07
CA LEU A 210 -6.07 -16.03 1.83
C LEU A 210 -7.14 -16.77 2.65
N GLU A 211 -7.33 -16.38 3.92
CA GLU A 211 -8.35 -16.99 4.76
C GLU A 211 -9.77 -16.64 4.27
N TRP A 212 -9.99 -15.43 3.74
CA TRP A 212 -11.23 -15.09 3.08
C TRP A 212 -11.50 -15.98 1.87
N PHE A 213 -10.52 -16.20 1.00
CA PHE A 213 -10.66 -17.08 -0.15
C PHE A 213 -10.98 -18.52 0.27
N ARG A 214 -10.34 -19.03 1.30
CA ARG A 214 -10.62 -20.37 1.84
C ARG A 214 -12.05 -20.54 2.33
N ARG A 215 -12.64 -19.50 2.87
CA ARG A 215 -13.98 -19.58 3.48
C ARG A 215 -15.10 -19.18 2.55
N PHE A 216 -14.88 -18.21 1.69
CA PHE A 216 -15.94 -17.56 0.95
C PHE A 216 -15.70 -17.49 -0.55
N GLY A 217 -14.46 -17.26 -0.99
CA GLY A 217 -14.16 -16.91 -2.37
C GLY A 217 -13.86 -18.07 -3.28
N GLY A 218 -13.50 -19.25 -2.72
CA GLY A 218 -13.01 -20.36 -3.52
C GLY A 218 -11.66 -20.05 -4.21
N SER A 219 -11.43 -20.62 -5.40
CA SER A 219 -10.19 -20.39 -6.15
C SER A 219 -10.34 -19.26 -7.18
N THR A 220 -9.23 -18.54 -7.41
CA THR A 220 -9.12 -17.53 -8.48
C THR A 220 -7.73 -17.55 -9.09
N ASN A 221 -7.65 -17.26 -10.39
CA ASN A 221 -6.40 -17.00 -11.11
C ASN A 221 -6.36 -15.58 -11.70
N GLN A 222 -7.26 -14.70 -11.27
CA GLN A 222 -7.43 -13.33 -11.76
C GLN A 222 -7.56 -12.32 -10.61
N LEU A 223 -6.75 -12.48 -9.56
CA LEU A 223 -6.61 -11.44 -8.54
C LEU A 223 -5.61 -10.40 -9.04
N TYR A 224 -6.00 -9.13 -9.06
CA TYR A 224 -5.15 -8.01 -9.40
C TYR A 224 -4.84 -7.21 -8.15
N VAL A 225 -3.59 -7.28 -7.66
CA VAL A 225 -3.15 -6.49 -6.52
C VAL A 225 -2.68 -5.12 -7.01
N LEU A 226 -3.31 -4.08 -6.49
CA LEU A 226 -3.05 -2.69 -6.81
C LEU A 226 -2.13 -2.07 -5.76
N ASP A 227 -1.04 -1.42 -6.20
CA ASP A 227 -0.03 -0.93 -5.29
C ASP A 227 0.76 0.24 -5.90
N THR A 228 1.67 0.84 -5.15
CA THR A 228 2.68 1.75 -5.66
C THR A 228 3.98 0.99 -5.97
N SER A 229 4.85 1.61 -6.78
CA SER A 229 6.16 1.05 -7.08
C SER A 229 7.23 2.14 -7.01
N PRO A 230 8.11 2.09 -6.00
CA PRO A 230 9.08 3.15 -5.76
C PRO A 230 10.23 3.15 -6.76
N TYR A 231 10.64 4.34 -7.17
CA TYR A 231 11.86 4.64 -7.94
C TYR A 231 12.72 5.64 -7.18
N ASP A 232 14.03 5.58 -7.41
CA ASP A 232 14.99 6.44 -6.70
C ASP A 232 14.93 7.90 -7.16
N THR A 233 14.48 8.16 -8.42
CA THR A 233 14.39 9.50 -8.99
C THR A 233 13.10 9.71 -9.76
N ILE A 234 12.72 10.98 -9.93
CA ILE A 234 11.53 11.38 -10.69
C ILE A 234 11.67 10.99 -12.16
N GLU A 235 12.87 11.12 -12.74
CA GLU A 235 13.15 10.75 -14.13
C GLU A 235 12.88 9.27 -14.35
N ALA A 236 13.40 8.40 -13.48
CA ALA A 236 13.17 6.96 -13.56
C ALA A 236 11.70 6.58 -13.35
N ALA A 237 10.97 7.30 -12.48
CA ALA A 237 9.55 7.10 -12.31
C ALA A 237 8.73 7.53 -13.52
N ASN A 238 9.16 8.55 -14.24
CA ASN A 238 8.46 9.11 -15.40
C ASN A 238 8.80 8.40 -16.74
N GLU A 239 9.72 7.41 -16.75
CA GLU A 239 10.00 6.61 -17.95
C GLU A 239 8.81 5.74 -18.37
N GLN A 240 7.89 5.47 -17.45
CA GLN A 240 6.68 4.66 -17.65
C GLN A 240 5.49 5.25 -16.90
N LEU A 241 4.28 4.98 -17.38
CA LEU A 241 3.04 5.35 -16.70
C LEU A 241 2.54 4.25 -15.75
N ILE A 242 2.80 2.99 -16.08
CA ILE A 242 2.38 1.81 -15.32
C ILE A 242 3.56 0.90 -15.03
N VAL A 243 3.55 0.26 -13.89
CA VAL A 243 4.54 -0.75 -13.50
C VAL A 243 3.88 -2.10 -13.38
N LEU A 244 4.44 -3.08 -14.07
CA LEU A 244 4.07 -4.49 -14.03
C LEU A 244 5.17 -5.32 -13.37
N ARG A 245 4.89 -6.57 -13.10
CA ARG A 245 5.87 -7.58 -12.65
C ARG A 245 5.53 -8.94 -13.23
N GLU A 246 6.55 -9.73 -13.55
CA GLU A 246 6.41 -11.17 -13.83
C GLU A 246 6.60 -12.00 -12.56
N LYS A 247 7.32 -11.45 -11.58
CA LYS A 247 7.63 -12.09 -10.30
C LYS A 247 8.03 -11.06 -9.23
N ASP A 248 8.03 -11.56 -8.00
CA ASP A 248 8.72 -10.90 -6.88
C ASP A 248 9.65 -11.90 -6.14
N ALA A 249 10.10 -11.55 -4.93
CA ALA A 249 10.98 -12.42 -4.15
C ALA A 249 10.30 -13.73 -3.68
N ASN A 250 8.97 -13.82 -3.70
CA ASN A 250 8.20 -14.94 -3.15
C ASN A 250 7.67 -15.88 -4.22
N ALA A 251 7.21 -15.34 -5.38
CA ALA A 251 6.57 -16.14 -6.42
C ALA A 251 6.69 -15.53 -7.82
N LYS A 252 6.46 -16.38 -8.84
CA LYS A 252 6.10 -15.95 -10.19
C LYS A 252 4.61 -15.67 -10.23
N PHE A 253 4.22 -14.63 -10.98
CA PHE A 253 2.84 -14.22 -11.13
C PHE A 253 2.16 -14.94 -12.29
N ASN A 254 0.83 -14.89 -12.33
CA ASN A 254 0.07 -15.50 -13.39
C ASN A 254 0.38 -14.84 -14.75
N GLU A 255 0.96 -15.62 -15.65
CA GLU A 255 1.40 -15.12 -16.95
C GLU A 255 0.22 -14.64 -17.82
N ALA A 256 -0.90 -15.36 -17.80
CA ALA A 256 -2.08 -14.98 -18.59
C ALA A 256 -2.68 -13.65 -18.09
N ALA A 257 -2.77 -13.45 -16.76
CA ALA A 257 -3.23 -12.22 -16.17
C ALA A 257 -2.28 -11.06 -16.48
N THR A 258 -0.96 -11.27 -16.34
CA THR A 258 0.05 -10.25 -16.65
C THR A 258 0.02 -9.86 -18.14
N ASN A 259 -0.06 -10.83 -19.04
CA ASN A 259 -0.16 -10.60 -20.49
C ASN A 259 -1.47 -9.89 -20.88
N LYS A 260 -2.57 -10.13 -20.16
CA LYS A 260 -3.83 -9.39 -20.35
C LYS A 260 -3.62 -7.90 -20.07
N ILE A 261 -2.98 -7.56 -18.95
CA ILE A 261 -2.69 -6.16 -18.59
C ILE A 261 -1.74 -5.51 -19.59
N GLN A 262 -0.68 -6.23 -19.98
CA GLN A 262 0.25 -5.74 -21.01
C GLN A 262 -0.50 -5.36 -22.31
N ARG A 263 -1.34 -6.24 -22.82
CA ARG A 263 -2.13 -5.96 -24.03
C ARG A 263 -3.02 -4.73 -23.87
N LEU A 264 -3.70 -4.60 -22.73
CA LEU A 264 -4.53 -3.42 -22.46
C LEU A 264 -3.71 -2.12 -22.45
N CYS A 265 -2.46 -2.15 -21.92
CA CYS A 265 -1.55 -1.01 -21.99
C CYS A 265 -1.18 -0.70 -23.45
N GLU A 266 -0.79 -1.71 -24.23
CA GLU A 266 -0.41 -1.57 -25.64
C GLU A 266 -1.55 -1.00 -26.48
N GLU A 267 -2.76 -1.53 -26.33
CA GLU A 267 -3.99 -1.07 -27.03
C GLU A 267 -4.36 0.37 -26.66
N ALA A 268 -4.08 0.78 -25.41
CA ALA A 268 -4.37 2.13 -24.93
C ALA A 268 -3.21 3.13 -25.18
N GLY A 269 -2.07 2.67 -25.70
CA GLY A 269 -0.88 3.50 -25.82
C GLY A 269 -0.26 3.94 -24.49
N ILE A 270 -0.48 3.15 -23.42
CA ILE A 270 0.04 3.41 -22.09
C ILE A 270 1.44 2.78 -21.98
N SER A 271 2.45 3.59 -21.71
CA SER A 271 3.81 3.08 -21.46
C SER A 271 3.88 2.30 -20.15
N PHE A 272 4.58 1.19 -20.14
CA PHE A 272 4.75 0.34 -18.97
C PHE A 272 6.16 -0.23 -18.87
N MET A 273 6.54 -0.64 -17.65
CA MET A 273 7.82 -1.29 -17.39
C MET A 273 7.63 -2.47 -16.42
N TYR A 274 8.40 -3.53 -16.61
CA TYR A 274 8.48 -4.64 -15.65
C TYR A 274 9.51 -4.32 -14.57
N LYS A 275 9.06 -4.15 -13.31
CA LYS A 275 9.93 -3.76 -12.19
C LYS A 275 11.02 -4.78 -11.89
N ASP A 276 10.70 -6.06 -11.92
CA ASP A 276 11.66 -7.13 -11.73
C ASP A 276 12.77 -7.09 -12.78
N LYS A 277 12.44 -6.89 -14.07
CA LYS A 277 13.43 -6.73 -15.15
C LYS A 277 14.26 -5.47 -14.99
N PHE A 278 13.64 -4.36 -14.59
CA PHE A 278 14.34 -3.11 -14.29
C PHE A 278 15.39 -3.29 -13.19
N VAL A 279 14.99 -3.94 -12.07
CA VAL A 279 15.91 -4.22 -10.96
C VAL A 279 17.02 -5.19 -11.37
N GLU A 280 16.72 -6.22 -12.14
CA GLU A 280 17.71 -7.15 -12.67
C GLU A 280 18.76 -6.44 -13.55
N GLN A 281 18.32 -5.54 -14.43
CA GLN A 281 19.22 -4.73 -15.24
C GLN A 281 20.09 -3.79 -14.39
N GLN A 282 19.55 -3.20 -13.34
CA GLN A 282 20.33 -2.41 -12.38
C GLN A 282 21.35 -3.27 -11.64
N ASN A 283 20.97 -4.49 -11.25
CA ASN A 283 21.83 -5.40 -10.52
C ASN A 283 23.07 -5.81 -11.36
N VAL A 284 22.92 -5.97 -12.66
CA VAL A 284 24.08 -6.19 -13.56
C VAL A 284 25.10 -5.04 -13.46
N LYS A 285 24.61 -3.79 -13.38
CA LYS A 285 25.49 -2.62 -13.23
C LYS A 285 26.14 -2.55 -11.85
N LEU A 286 25.37 -2.83 -10.78
CA LEU A 286 25.87 -2.86 -9.39
C LEU A 286 26.93 -3.94 -9.23
N GLU A 287 26.71 -5.13 -9.78
CA GLU A 287 27.66 -6.25 -9.73
C GLU A 287 28.98 -5.90 -10.44
N ALA A 288 28.90 -5.23 -11.58
CA ALA A 288 30.09 -4.74 -12.30
C ALA A 288 30.90 -3.71 -11.49
N LEU A 289 30.25 -3.00 -10.54
CA LEU A 289 30.88 -2.05 -9.62
C LEU A 289 31.32 -2.71 -8.30
N GLY A 290 31.05 -4.01 -8.10
CA GLY A 290 31.31 -4.72 -6.84
C GLY A 290 30.34 -4.37 -5.72
N GLU A 291 29.18 -3.79 -6.04
CA GLU A 291 28.13 -3.42 -5.10
C GLU A 291 27.12 -4.57 -4.91
N LYS A 292 26.42 -4.55 -3.75
CA LYS A 292 25.41 -5.56 -3.45
C LYS A 292 24.17 -5.39 -4.35
N PRO A 293 23.61 -6.49 -4.90
CA PRO A 293 22.40 -6.43 -5.68
C PRO A 293 21.20 -5.94 -4.84
N LYS A 294 20.29 -5.20 -5.48
CA LYS A 294 18.99 -4.81 -4.92
C LYS A 294 18.04 -5.99 -4.97
N SER A 295 17.18 -6.10 -3.97
CA SER A 295 16.04 -7.04 -3.98
C SER A 295 15.00 -6.61 -5.01
N ILE A 296 14.37 -7.58 -5.68
CA ILE A 296 13.19 -7.32 -6.52
C ILE A 296 11.95 -6.99 -5.67
N GLY A 297 12.05 -7.02 -4.35
CA GLY A 297 10.97 -6.72 -3.42
C GLY A 297 10.03 -7.88 -3.16
N SER A 298 9.08 -7.66 -2.28
CA SER A 298 8.03 -8.60 -1.88
C SER A 298 6.71 -7.86 -1.92
N THR A 299 5.66 -8.48 -2.44
CA THR A 299 4.32 -7.91 -2.56
C THR A 299 3.29 -8.82 -1.89
N GLU A 300 2.10 -8.31 -1.59
CA GLU A 300 0.96 -9.11 -1.15
C GLU A 300 0.69 -10.25 -2.15
N MET A 301 0.75 -9.98 -3.47
CA MET A 301 0.49 -10.97 -4.51
C MET A 301 1.46 -12.16 -4.44
N GLY A 302 2.75 -11.91 -4.36
CA GLY A 302 3.73 -12.99 -4.29
C GLY A 302 3.61 -13.83 -3.02
N ARG A 303 3.30 -13.19 -1.89
CA ARG A 303 3.09 -13.88 -0.62
C ARG A 303 1.85 -14.77 -0.65
N ILE A 304 0.72 -14.29 -1.20
CA ILE A 304 -0.50 -15.09 -1.28
C ILE A 304 -0.35 -16.25 -2.26
N ILE A 305 0.27 -16.06 -3.43
CA ILE A 305 0.57 -17.15 -4.37
C ILE A 305 1.39 -18.24 -3.67
N SER A 306 2.50 -17.84 -3.04
CA SER A 306 3.41 -18.78 -2.35
C SER A 306 2.72 -19.59 -1.26
N ALA A 307 1.75 -19.02 -0.55
CA ALA A 307 1.07 -19.65 0.58
C ALA A 307 -0.24 -20.36 0.21
N SER A 308 -0.80 -20.10 -0.96
CA SER A 308 -2.16 -20.55 -1.33
C SER A 308 -2.26 -21.97 -1.82
N ASN A 309 -1.14 -22.61 -2.17
CA ASN A 309 -1.13 -23.92 -2.84
C ASN A 309 -2.04 -23.96 -4.09
N GLY A 310 -2.01 -22.89 -4.89
CA GLY A 310 -2.80 -22.77 -6.12
C GLY A 310 -4.26 -22.34 -5.93
N LEU A 311 -4.69 -22.01 -4.72
CA LEU A 311 -6.03 -21.47 -4.46
C LEU A 311 -6.19 -20.06 -5.04
N VAL A 312 -5.17 -19.23 -4.92
CA VAL A 312 -5.15 -17.85 -5.39
C VAL A 312 -3.94 -17.62 -6.27
N ASP A 313 -4.18 -17.10 -7.46
CA ASP A 313 -3.15 -16.67 -8.42
C ASP A 313 -3.57 -15.35 -9.07
N GLY A 314 -2.63 -14.62 -9.65
CA GLY A 314 -2.92 -13.33 -10.27
C GLY A 314 -1.65 -12.53 -10.57
N THR A 315 -1.79 -11.20 -10.61
CA THR A 315 -0.68 -10.29 -10.93
C THR A 315 -0.81 -8.96 -10.19
N THR A 316 0.17 -8.07 -10.36
CA THR A 316 0.15 -6.72 -9.80
C THR A 316 0.01 -5.66 -10.89
N ILE A 317 -0.65 -4.55 -10.56
CA ILE A 317 -0.69 -3.33 -11.35
C ILE A 317 -0.28 -2.18 -10.42
N GLN A 318 0.81 -1.48 -10.73
CA GLN A 318 1.40 -0.53 -9.80
C GLN A 318 1.55 0.86 -10.43
N ILE A 319 1.46 1.91 -9.60
CA ILE A 319 1.73 3.29 -9.98
C ILE A 319 3.20 3.61 -9.64
N PRO A 320 4.00 4.14 -10.58
CA PRO A 320 5.36 4.55 -10.27
C PRO A 320 5.37 5.76 -9.33
N THR A 321 6.13 5.67 -8.24
CA THR A 321 6.27 6.72 -7.22
C THR A 321 7.72 7.00 -6.90
N THR A 322 7.99 8.12 -6.24
CA THR A 322 9.26 8.46 -5.61
C THR A 322 9.06 8.80 -4.13
N GLY A 323 10.11 8.92 -3.35
CA GLY A 323 10.00 9.27 -1.93
C GLY A 323 9.54 8.12 -1.04
N TYR A 324 9.87 6.89 -1.37
CA TYR A 324 9.41 5.65 -0.76
C TYR A 324 9.32 5.65 0.76
N HIS A 325 8.12 5.41 1.28
CA HIS A 325 7.79 5.35 2.70
C HIS A 325 8.11 6.65 3.46
N THR A 326 8.00 7.79 2.80
CA THR A 326 8.11 9.12 3.44
C THR A 326 6.75 9.81 3.50
N THR A 327 6.70 10.97 4.12
CA THR A 327 5.49 11.83 4.13
C THR A 327 5.32 12.64 2.83
N ALA A 328 6.27 12.54 1.90
CA ALA A 328 6.31 13.25 0.63
C ALA A 328 6.59 12.29 -0.54
N GLU A 329 5.85 11.18 -0.58
CA GLU A 329 5.83 10.34 -1.77
C GLU A 329 5.17 11.09 -2.91
N SER A 330 5.65 10.87 -4.13
CA SER A 330 5.20 11.64 -5.28
C SER A 330 4.90 10.75 -6.48
N ALA A 331 3.74 10.96 -7.11
CA ALA A 331 3.31 10.29 -8.34
C ALA A 331 2.98 11.31 -9.43
N SER A 332 3.21 10.97 -10.69
CA SER A 332 2.75 11.77 -11.82
C SER A 332 1.21 11.72 -11.95
N ILE A 333 0.57 12.86 -12.17
CA ILE A 333 -0.87 12.92 -12.48
C ILE A 333 -1.18 12.10 -13.74
N GLU A 334 -0.28 12.05 -14.69
CA GLU A 334 -0.43 11.27 -15.93
C GLU A 334 -0.44 9.76 -15.62
N SER A 335 0.47 9.29 -14.76
CA SER A 335 0.48 7.89 -14.31
C SER A 335 -0.79 7.51 -13.57
N VAL A 336 -1.29 8.39 -12.70
CA VAL A 336 -2.54 8.14 -11.97
C VAL A 336 -3.73 8.09 -12.92
N ALA A 337 -3.83 8.99 -13.89
CA ALA A 337 -4.88 8.98 -14.89
C ALA A 337 -4.82 7.72 -15.78
N ALA A 338 -3.61 7.33 -16.21
CA ALA A 338 -3.40 6.09 -16.97
C ALA A 338 -3.79 4.85 -16.16
N PHE A 339 -3.45 4.82 -14.86
CA PHE A 339 -3.81 3.72 -13.96
C PHE A 339 -5.34 3.59 -13.82
N ILE A 340 -6.06 4.69 -13.55
CA ILE A 340 -7.52 4.70 -13.46
C ILE A 340 -8.13 4.22 -14.78
N SER A 341 -7.65 4.72 -15.91
CA SER A 341 -8.11 4.29 -17.23
C SER A 341 -7.89 2.79 -17.46
N LEU A 342 -6.72 2.27 -17.11
CA LEU A 342 -6.35 0.86 -17.27
C LEU A 342 -7.23 -0.06 -16.43
N ILE A 343 -7.39 0.22 -15.13
CA ILE A 343 -8.21 -0.61 -14.24
C ILE A 343 -9.70 -0.50 -14.59
N SER A 344 -10.15 0.65 -15.12
CA SER A 344 -11.52 0.80 -15.62
C SER A 344 -11.77 -0.06 -16.85
N LYS A 345 -10.86 -0.09 -17.81
CA LYS A 345 -10.96 -1.00 -18.98
C LYS A 345 -10.98 -2.46 -18.55
N LEU A 346 -10.08 -2.84 -17.62
CA LEU A 346 -10.01 -4.20 -17.12
C LEU A 346 -11.31 -4.65 -16.42
N ALA A 347 -11.97 -3.72 -15.71
CA ALA A 347 -13.10 -3.98 -14.83
C ALA A 347 -14.47 -3.79 -15.47
N LEU A 348 -14.59 -2.91 -16.49
CA LEU A 348 -15.87 -2.45 -17.04
C LEU A 348 -16.10 -2.89 -18.48
N ASP A 349 -15.03 -3.18 -19.26
CA ASP A 349 -15.20 -3.71 -20.60
C ASP A 349 -15.73 -5.15 -20.51
N GLU A 350 -16.92 -5.36 -21.03
CA GLU A 350 -17.49 -6.71 -21.19
C GLU A 350 -16.58 -7.51 -22.12
N THR A 351 -15.95 -8.56 -21.58
CA THR A 351 -15.17 -9.55 -22.35
C THR A 351 -16.07 -10.47 -23.16
#